data_98f6f85f0b60f309c86075d37cd05ef5
#
_entry.id   98f6f85f0b60f309c86075d37cd05ef5
#
_cell.length_a   1.000
_cell.length_b   1.000
_cell.length_c   1.000
_cell.angle_alpha   90.00
_cell.angle_beta   90.00
_cell.angle_gamma   90.00
#
_symmetry.space_group_name_H-M   'P 1'
#
loop_
_entity.id
_entity.type
_entity.pdbx_description
1 polymer ?
#
loop_
_entity_poly.entity_id
_entity_poly.type
_entity_poly.pdbx_seq_one_letter_code
_entity_poly.pdbx_strand_id
1 'polypeptide(L)'
;MDMAKPKIRFKGYTDDWEQRKFSDIATRESSVCTSASDIPSVEYEDVVAEEGRLNKDIRSKEVAKAGITFDGSQVLYGKLRPYLHNWLNPDFKGIAVGDWWVLKPVNMDKNFLYRLIQTQQFDNVANQSSGSKMPRADWNLISSSEFMLPPSKEEQSKIGGYFDELDHLITLHQCKCRV
;
A
#
# COMPACT_ATOMS: atom_id res chain seq x y z
N MET A 1 28.16 3.35 -8.51
CA MET A 1 27.66 2.43 -7.45
C MET A 1 26.68 1.50 -8.09
N ASP A 2 26.95 0.22 -8.00
CA ASP A 2 26.10 -0.82 -8.59
C ASP A 2 24.81 -0.92 -7.75
N MET A 3 23.75 -0.20 -8.16
CA MET A 3 22.47 -0.18 -7.46
C MET A 3 21.57 -1.37 -7.81
N ALA A 4 22.05 -2.25 -8.69
CA ALA A 4 21.29 -3.40 -9.18
C ALA A 4 21.15 -4.54 -8.15
N LYS A 5 21.86 -4.49 -7.03
CA LYS A 5 21.78 -5.52 -5.97
C LYS A 5 21.53 -4.91 -4.60
N PRO A 6 20.51 -5.39 -3.87
CA PRO A 6 20.31 -4.96 -2.51
C PRO A 6 21.44 -5.47 -1.61
N LYS A 7 21.79 -4.71 -0.55
CA LYS A 7 22.84 -5.10 0.41
C LYS A 7 22.46 -6.34 1.23
N ILE A 8 21.18 -6.56 1.44
CA ILE A 8 20.63 -7.72 2.16
C ILE A 8 19.64 -8.40 1.23
N ARG A 9 19.76 -9.72 1.09
CA ARG A 9 18.93 -10.52 0.19
C ARG A 9 18.77 -11.93 0.72
N PHE A 10 17.65 -12.56 0.42
CA PHE A 10 17.44 -13.97 0.73
C PHE A 10 18.43 -14.86 -0.07
N LYS A 11 18.91 -15.92 0.56
CA LYS A 11 19.80 -16.88 -0.10
C LYS A 11 19.08 -17.55 -1.29
N GLY A 12 19.79 -17.67 -2.41
CA GLY A 12 19.31 -18.33 -3.63
C GLY A 12 18.87 -17.38 -4.74
N TYR A 13 18.76 -16.07 -4.46
CA TYR A 13 18.45 -15.07 -5.48
C TYR A 13 19.73 -14.32 -5.87
N THR A 14 20.08 -14.35 -7.14
CA THR A 14 21.34 -13.78 -7.66
C THR A 14 21.15 -12.76 -8.77
N ASP A 15 19.98 -12.78 -9.44
CA ASP A 15 19.67 -11.89 -10.55
C ASP A 15 19.67 -10.45 -10.12
N ASP A 16 20.10 -9.54 -10.97
CA ASP A 16 20.05 -8.11 -10.69
C ASP A 16 18.59 -7.64 -10.59
N TRP A 17 18.34 -6.70 -9.70
CA TRP A 17 17.04 -6.04 -9.63
C TRP A 17 16.85 -5.15 -10.85
N GLU A 18 15.62 -5.05 -11.32
CA GLU A 18 15.23 -4.27 -12.49
C GLU A 18 14.69 -2.90 -12.08
N GLN A 19 15.04 -1.90 -12.86
CA GLN A 19 14.45 -0.57 -12.75
C GLN A 19 13.17 -0.53 -13.60
N ARG A 20 12.02 -0.28 -12.99
CA ARG A 20 10.73 -0.25 -13.66
C ARG A 20 9.92 0.97 -13.24
N LYS A 21 9.20 1.55 -14.19
CA LYS A 21 8.26 2.64 -13.89
C LYS A 21 7.11 2.10 -13.04
N PHE A 22 6.61 2.94 -12.13
CA PHE A 22 5.48 2.56 -11.29
C PHE A 22 4.23 2.22 -12.11
N SER A 23 4.01 2.91 -13.25
CA SER A 23 2.93 2.60 -14.20
C SER A 23 2.95 1.19 -14.78
N ASP A 24 4.13 0.55 -14.82
CA ASP A 24 4.31 -0.80 -15.37
C ASP A 24 4.03 -1.88 -14.33
N ILE A 25 3.98 -1.51 -13.05
CA ILE A 25 3.85 -2.44 -11.92
C ILE A 25 2.56 -2.26 -11.12
N ALA A 26 1.89 -1.12 -11.27
CA ALA A 26 0.61 -0.87 -10.61
C ALA A 26 -0.29 0.05 -11.43
N THR A 27 -1.58 -0.23 -11.39
CA THR A 27 -2.63 0.64 -11.96
C THR A 27 -3.57 1.12 -10.86
N ARG A 28 -4.29 2.21 -11.12
CA ARG A 28 -5.34 2.69 -10.20
C ARG A 28 -6.70 2.18 -10.64
N GLU A 29 -7.45 1.61 -9.71
CA GLU A 29 -8.87 1.34 -9.91
C GLU A 29 -9.67 2.66 -9.85
N SER A 30 -10.76 2.69 -10.62
CA SER A 30 -11.65 3.86 -10.71
C SER A 30 -13.14 3.49 -10.62
N SER A 31 -13.46 2.21 -10.49
CA SER A 31 -14.83 1.74 -10.39
C SER A 31 -15.46 2.21 -9.08
N VAL A 32 -16.49 3.03 -9.17
CA VAL A 32 -17.20 3.60 -8.01
C VAL A 32 -18.45 2.79 -7.71
N CYS A 33 -18.68 2.50 -6.43
CA CYS A 33 -19.88 1.89 -5.92
C CYS A 33 -20.27 2.52 -4.58
N THR A 34 -21.47 2.25 -4.11
CA THR A 34 -21.94 2.65 -2.77
C THR A 34 -21.81 1.47 -1.83
N SER A 35 -21.34 1.72 -0.60
CA SER A 35 -21.23 0.69 0.43
C SER A 35 -22.61 0.12 0.81
N ALA A 36 -22.60 -1.15 1.19
CA ALA A 36 -23.76 -1.89 1.67
C ALA A 36 -23.34 -2.73 2.89
N SER A 37 -24.28 -3.40 3.52
CA SER A 37 -24.01 -4.20 4.73
C SER A 37 -22.96 -5.31 4.54
N ASP A 38 -22.84 -5.83 3.31
CA ASP A 38 -21.87 -6.86 2.93
C ASP A 38 -20.59 -6.31 2.26
N ILE A 39 -20.55 -4.99 1.99
CA ILE A 39 -19.41 -4.29 1.35
C ILE A 39 -19.05 -3.07 2.19
N PRO A 40 -18.16 -3.24 3.20
CA PRO A 40 -17.81 -2.17 4.13
C PRO A 40 -17.05 -1.04 3.45
N SER A 41 -17.18 0.17 4.00
CA SER A 41 -16.38 1.33 3.58
C SER A 41 -15.15 1.52 4.46
N VAL A 42 -14.01 1.86 3.83
CA VAL A 42 -12.76 2.25 4.48
C VAL A 42 -12.53 3.74 4.26
N GLU A 43 -12.39 4.48 5.34
CA GLU A 43 -12.07 5.91 5.38
C GLU A 43 -10.72 6.13 6.07
N TYR A 44 -10.13 7.33 5.95
CA TYR A 44 -8.84 7.63 6.62
C TYR A 44 -8.88 7.38 8.13
N GLU A 45 -9.97 7.74 8.78
CA GLU A 45 -10.16 7.59 10.22
C GLU A 45 -10.29 6.14 10.70
N ASP A 46 -10.45 5.20 9.78
CA ASP A 46 -10.54 3.77 10.08
C ASP A 46 -9.17 3.11 10.13
N VAL A 47 -8.14 3.78 9.61
CA VAL A 47 -6.79 3.23 9.48
C VAL A 47 -5.87 3.90 10.49
N VAL A 48 -5.06 3.09 11.17
CA VAL A 48 -3.96 3.60 12.00
C VAL A 48 -2.81 3.99 11.09
N ALA A 49 -2.47 5.27 11.09
CA ALA A 49 -1.36 5.79 10.31
C ALA A 49 -0.06 5.03 10.63
N GLU A 50 0.78 4.79 9.61
CA GLU A 50 2.04 4.05 9.69
C GLU A 50 1.95 2.56 10.03
N GLU A 51 0.82 2.11 10.62
CA GLU A 51 0.66 0.71 11.03
C GLU A 51 -0.06 -0.16 9.98
N GLY A 52 -0.82 0.45 9.07
CA GLY A 52 -1.52 -0.28 8.00
C GLY A 52 -2.58 -1.24 8.47
N ARG A 53 -3.19 -0.99 9.63
CA ARG A 53 -4.27 -1.78 10.20
C ARG A 53 -5.50 -0.93 10.48
N LEU A 54 -6.64 -1.58 10.55
CA LEU A 54 -7.89 -0.94 10.99
C LEU A 54 -7.88 -0.71 12.50
N ASN A 55 -8.46 0.40 12.94
CA ASN A 55 -8.60 0.76 14.35
C ASN A 55 -9.95 0.34 14.95
N LYS A 56 -10.91 -0.08 14.11
CA LYS A 56 -12.26 -0.48 14.51
C LYS A 56 -12.85 -1.49 13.52
N ASP A 57 -13.95 -2.12 13.92
CA ASP A 57 -14.76 -2.92 12.98
C ASP A 57 -15.54 -1.99 12.03
N ILE A 58 -15.13 -2.02 10.76
CA ILE A 58 -15.76 -1.21 9.70
C ILE A 58 -17.09 -1.78 9.19
N ARG A 59 -17.44 -3.03 9.54
CA ARG A 59 -18.69 -3.68 9.14
C ARG A 59 -19.91 -3.15 9.89
N SER A 60 -19.69 -2.51 11.02
CA SER A 60 -20.73 -1.92 11.87
C SER A 60 -21.20 -0.53 11.41
N LYS A 61 -20.71 -0.02 10.27
CA LYS A 61 -21.07 1.30 9.76
C LYS A 61 -22.48 1.29 9.15
N GLU A 62 -23.35 2.14 9.68
CA GLU A 62 -24.74 2.25 9.22
C GLU A 62 -24.93 3.18 8.01
N VAL A 63 -24.01 4.12 7.78
CA VAL A 63 -24.14 5.12 6.73
C VAL A 63 -23.47 4.63 5.45
N ALA A 64 -24.29 4.47 4.41
CA ALA A 64 -23.81 4.13 3.07
C ALA A 64 -23.01 5.30 2.47
N LYS A 65 -21.80 5.03 1.95
CA LYS A 65 -20.92 6.00 1.30
C LYS A 65 -20.45 5.48 -0.05
N ALA A 66 -20.30 6.40 -1.01
CA ALA A 66 -19.74 6.08 -2.32
C ALA A 66 -18.20 6.18 -2.30
N GLY A 67 -17.54 5.28 -3.01
CA GLY A 67 -16.10 5.25 -3.12
C GLY A 67 -15.61 4.24 -4.17
N ILE A 68 -14.30 4.05 -4.26
CA ILE A 68 -13.67 3.15 -5.23
C ILE A 68 -13.68 1.73 -4.67
N THR A 69 -14.15 0.77 -5.48
CA THR A 69 -14.23 -0.64 -5.07
C THR A 69 -12.86 -1.30 -5.02
N PHE A 70 -12.68 -2.23 -4.09
CA PHE A 70 -11.57 -3.18 -4.03
C PHE A 70 -12.09 -4.56 -3.60
N ASP A 71 -11.39 -5.61 -3.99
CA ASP A 71 -11.78 -7.02 -3.76
C ASP A 71 -10.78 -7.81 -2.91
N GLY A 72 -9.79 -7.14 -2.35
CA GLY A 72 -8.72 -7.75 -1.57
C GLY A 72 -7.47 -8.06 -2.39
N SER A 73 -7.47 -7.87 -3.72
CA SER A 73 -6.26 -8.00 -4.56
C SER A 73 -5.48 -6.68 -4.72
N GLN A 74 -6.02 -5.59 -4.23
CA GLN A 74 -5.43 -4.25 -4.33
C GLN A 74 -4.82 -3.80 -3.00
N VAL A 75 -3.98 -2.78 -3.10
CA VAL A 75 -3.41 -2.03 -1.97
C VAL A 75 -4.03 -0.64 -1.94
N LEU A 76 -4.39 -0.16 -0.76
CA LEU A 76 -4.89 1.21 -0.57
C LEU A 76 -3.74 2.13 -0.16
N TYR A 77 -3.61 3.26 -0.85
CA TYR A 77 -2.67 4.33 -0.51
C TYR A 77 -3.40 5.66 -0.35
N GLY A 78 -3.24 6.27 0.80
CA GLY A 78 -3.81 7.57 1.12
C GLY A 78 -3.05 8.71 0.44
N LYS A 79 -3.62 9.26 -0.64
CA LYS A 79 -2.96 10.32 -1.42
C LYS A 79 -3.00 11.70 -0.76
N LEU A 80 -3.95 11.96 0.16
CA LEU A 80 -4.06 13.22 0.89
C LEU A 80 -3.06 13.24 2.04
N ARG A 81 -2.23 14.29 2.09
CA ARG A 81 -1.17 14.45 3.10
C ARG A 81 -0.32 13.18 3.20
N PRO A 82 0.41 12.82 2.14
CA PRO A 82 1.13 11.55 2.04
C PRO A 82 2.08 11.32 3.22
N TYR A 83 2.60 12.37 3.83
CA TYR A 83 3.42 12.32 5.05
C TYR A 83 2.70 11.74 6.30
N LEU A 84 1.38 11.55 6.26
CA LEU A 84 0.63 10.86 7.31
C LEU A 84 0.70 9.33 7.18
N HIS A 85 1.25 8.83 6.07
CA HIS A 85 1.50 7.41 5.86
C HIS A 85 0.26 6.53 6.08
N ASN A 86 -0.88 6.93 5.46
CA ASN A 86 -2.08 6.11 5.44
C ASN A 86 -2.00 5.10 4.31
N TRP A 87 -1.89 3.84 4.64
CA TRP A 87 -1.92 2.71 3.71
C TRP A 87 -2.64 1.52 4.33
N LEU A 88 -3.16 0.63 3.51
CA LEU A 88 -3.80 -0.60 3.95
C LEU A 88 -3.58 -1.70 2.91
N ASN A 89 -3.32 -2.92 3.39
CA ASN A 89 -3.24 -4.13 2.57
C ASN A 89 -4.44 -5.04 2.88
N PRO A 90 -5.65 -4.74 2.36
CA PRO A 90 -6.87 -5.46 2.72
C PRO A 90 -6.87 -6.87 2.13
N ASP A 91 -7.33 -7.86 2.90
CA ASP A 91 -7.63 -9.23 2.47
C ASP A 91 -9.14 -9.49 2.26
N PHE A 92 -9.92 -8.41 2.26
CA PHE A 92 -11.38 -8.40 2.13
C PHE A 92 -11.83 -7.48 0.97
N LYS A 93 -13.07 -7.63 0.53
CA LYS A 93 -13.71 -6.72 -0.42
C LYS A 93 -14.32 -5.52 0.30
N GLY A 94 -14.28 -4.34 -0.33
CA GLY A 94 -14.83 -3.13 0.27
C GLY A 94 -14.80 -1.94 -0.68
N ILE A 95 -15.02 -0.77 -0.11
CA ILE A 95 -15.04 0.51 -0.80
C ILE A 95 -14.12 1.49 -0.09
N ALA A 96 -13.18 2.07 -0.84
CA ALA A 96 -12.28 3.12 -0.37
C ALA A 96 -12.95 4.49 -0.56
N VAL A 97 -13.29 5.15 0.54
CA VAL A 97 -14.01 6.43 0.56
C VAL A 97 -13.05 7.58 0.83
N GLY A 98 -13.08 8.58 -0.04
CA GLY A 98 -12.24 9.79 0.08
C GLY A 98 -10.98 9.74 -0.79
N ASP A 99 -9.90 10.29 -0.28
CA ASP A 99 -8.67 10.54 -1.06
C ASP A 99 -7.73 9.31 -1.15
N TRP A 100 -8.27 8.13 -1.45
CA TRP A 100 -7.49 6.92 -1.67
C TRP A 100 -7.08 6.72 -3.12
N TRP A 101 -5.92 6.13 -3.34
CA TRP A 101 -5.62 5.32 -4.53
C TRP A 101 -5.83 3.85 -4.19
N VAL A 102 -6.62 3.18 -4.99
CA VAL A 102 -6.79 1.73 -4.97
C VAL A 102 -5.85 1.18 -6.03
N LEU A 103 -4.72 0.63 -5.58
CA LEU A 103 -3.61 0.22 -6.43
C LEU A 103 -3.71 -1.28 -6.73
N LYS A 104 -3.89 -1.61 -8.01
CA LYS A 104 -3.89 -2.99 -8.48
C LYS A 104 -2.50 -3.36 -8.99
N PRO A 105 -1.87 -4.41 -8.43
CA PRO A 105 -0.57 -4.88 -8.92
C PRO A 105 -0.68 -5.43 -10.35
N VAL A 106 0.31 -5.12 -11.18
CA VAL A 106 0.46 -5.61 -12.56
C VAL A 106 1.74 -6.40 -12.65
N ASN A 107 1.65 -7.70 -12.92
CA ASN A 107 2.79 -8.62 -12.95
C ASN A 107 3.73 -8.54 -11.73
N MET A 108 3.18 -8.20 -10.58
CA MET A 108 3.88 -7.99 -9.31
C MET A 108 3.14 -8.72 -8.18
N ASP A 109 3.87 -9.09 -7.14
CA ASP A 109 3.28 -9.57 -5.89
C ASP A 109 2.61 -8.41 -5.12
N LYS A 110 1.41 -8.64 -4.59
CA LYS A 110 0.64 -7.64 -3.88
C LYS A 110 1.32 -7.19 -2.57
N ASN A 111 1.84 -8.15 -1.79
CA ASN A 111 2.47 -7.81 -0.52
C ASN A 111 3.78 -7.06 -0.76
N PHE A 112 4.50 -7.38 -1.84
CA PHE A 112 5.67 -6.60 -2.24
C PHE A 112 5.28 -5.17 -2.66
N LEU A 113 4.21 -4.98 -3.45
CA LEU A 113 3.71 -3.64 -3.78
C LEU A 113 3.37 -2.85 -2.51
N TYR A 114 2.75 -3.50 -1.53
CA TYR A 114 2.44 -2.88 -0.24
C TYR A 114 3.72 -2.44 0.51
N ARG A 115 4.81 -3.19 0.43
CA ARG A 115 6.10 -2.78 1.01
C ARG A 115 6.78 -1.69 0.19
N LEU A 116 6.67 -1.72 -1.13
CA LEU A 116 7.24 -0.71 -2.02
C LEU A 116 6.68 0.69 -1.73
N ILE A 117 5.36 0.82 -1.51
CA ILE A 117 4.74 2.12 -1.20
C ILE A 117 5.11 2.66 0.20
N GLN A 118 5.69 1.84 1.06
CA GLN A 118 6.21 2.23 2.39
C GLN A 118 7.69 2.64 2.36
N THR A 119 8.36 2.48 1.23
CA THR A 119 9.79 2.83 1.13
C THR A 119 10.00 4.33 1.15
N GLN A 120 11.16 4.76 1.69
CA GLN A 120 11.57 6.16 1.66
C GLN A 120 11.63 6.72 0.24
N GLN A 121 11.98 5.89 -0.76
CA GLN A 121 12.00 6.32 -2.16
C GLN A 121 10.60 6.70 -2.64
N PHE A 122 9.58 5.88 -2.34
CA PHE A 122 8.19 6.19 -2.70
C PHE A 122 7.69 7.43 -1.95
N ASP A 123 7.96 7.51 -0.66
CA ASP A 123 7.58 8.64 0.20
C ASP A 123 8.18 9.96 -0.30
N ASN A 124 9.45 9.97 -0.68
CA ASN A 124 10.11 11.14 -1.24
C ASN A 124 9.42 11.65 -2.52
N VAL A 125 8.98 10.74 -3.40
CA VAL A 125 8.26 11.13 -4.62
C VAL A 125 6.84 11.60 -4.29
N ALA A 126 6.13 10.90 -3.41
CA ALA A 126 4.76 11.23 -3.03
C ALA A 126 4.63 12.60 -2.35
N ASN A 127 5.67 13.04 -1.64
CA ASN A 127 5.71 14.31 -0.94
C ASN A 127 6.27 15.48 -1.78
N GLN A 128 6.67 15.28 -3.05
CA GLN A 128 7.20 16.35 -3.90
C GLN A 128 6.17 17.44 -4.24
N SER A 129 4.88 17.15 -4.19
CA SER A 129 3.80 18.11 -4.48
C SER A 129 3.56 19.13 -3.34
N SER A 130 4.61 19.53 -2.64
CA SER A 130 4.56 20.48 -1.53
C SER A 130 4.30 21.91 -2.01
N GLY A 131 3.43 22.64 -1.31
CA GLY A 131 3.07 24.03 -1.59
C GLY A 131 1.59 24.33 -1.34
N SER A 132 0.78 23.31 -1.16
CA SER A 132 -0.63 23.41 -0.78
C SER A 132 -0.82 23.22 0.72
N LYS A 133 -1.80 23.91 1.32
CA LYS A 133 -2.26 23.68 2.69
C LYS A 133 -2.76 22.23 2.92
N MET A 134 -3.15 21.55 1.84
CA MET A 134 -3.62 20.15 1.83
C MET A 134 -2.94 19.39 0.66
N PRO A 135 -1.63 19.05 0.79
CA PRO A 135 -0.90 18.40 -0.27
C PRO A 135 -1.50 17.03 -0.60
N ARG A 136 -1.48 16.71 -1.88
CA ARG A 136 -1.85 15.38 -2.40
C ARG A 136 -0.71 14.83 -3.23
N ALA A 137 -0.46 13.54 -3.11
CA ALA A 137 0.46 12.86 -4.01
C ALA A 137 -0.02 13.00 -5.46
N ASP A 138 0.90 13.30 -6.37
CA ASP A 138 0.63 13.43 -7.79
C ASP A 138 0.84 12.08 -8.49
N TRP A 139 -0.23 11.58 -9.11
CA TRP A 139 -0.17 10.32 -9.84
C TRP A 139 0.79 10.36 -11.03
N ASN A 140 0.83 11.47 -11.77
CA ASN A 140 1.70 11.56 -12.94
C ASN A 140 3.17 11.47 -12.53
N LEU A 141 3.50 12.06 -11.39
CA LEU A 141 4.84 12.00 -10.84
C LEU A 141 5.18 10.57 -10.37
N ILE A 142 4.32 9.96 -9.56
CA ILE A 142 4.51 8.59 -9.07
C ILE A 142 4.57 7.60 -10.24
N SER A 143 3.61 7.65 -11.17
CA SER A 143 3.51 6.68 -12.27
C SER A 143 4.71 6.70 -13.21
N SER A 144 5.34 7.88 -13.40
CA SER A 144 6.54 8.04 -14.21
C SER A 144 7.84 7.77 -13.46
N SER A 145 7.81 7.71 -12.15
CA SER A 145 8.99 7.42 -11.34
C SER A 145 9.39 5.95 -11.42
N GLU A 146 10.69 5.70 -11.32
CA GLU A 146 11.28 4.37 -11.47
C GLU A 146 11.69 3.81 -10.11
N PHE A 147 11.43 2.53 -9.92
CA PHE A 147 11.73 1.80 -8.69
C PHE A 147 12.52 0.53 -9.00
N MET A 148 13.48 0.21 -8.13
CA MET A 148 14.24 -1.03 -8.22
C MET A 148 13.46 -2.16 -7.56
N LEU A 149 13.28 -3.27 -8.26
CA LEU A 149 12.54 -4.43 -7.75
C LEU A 149 13.10 -5.75 -8.29
N PRO A 150 12.95 -6.85 -7.54
CA PRO A 150 13.36 -8.15 -8.02
C PRO A 150 12.53 -8.58 -9.24
N PRO A 151 13.14 -9.17 -10.28
CA PRO A 151 12.40 -9.64 -11.46
C PRO A 151 11.51 -10.85 -11.15
N SER A 152 11.87 -11.65 -10.16
CA SER A 152 11.15 -12.87 -9.77
C SER A 152 10.01 -12.55 -8.80
N LYS A 153 8.79 -13.00 -9.14
CA LYS A 153 7.63 -12.90 -8.23
C LYS A 153 7.81 -13.72 -6.95
N GLU A 154 8.54 -14.81 -7.02
CA GLU A 154 8.85 -15.64 -5.84
C GLU A 154 9.71 -14.88 -4.85
N GLU A 155 10.69 -14.10 -5.32
CA GLU A 155 11.47 -13.23 -4.46
C GLU A 155 10.62 -12.10 -3.88
N GLN A 156 9.79 -11.47 -4.71
CA GLN A 156 8.86 -10.44 -4.27
C GLN A 156 7.93 -10.96 -3.16
N SER A 157 7.31 -12.11 -3.38
CA SER A 157 6.42 -12.76 -2.41
C SER A 157 7.15 -13.11 -1.10
N LYS A 158 8.38 -13.58 -1.20
CA LYS A 158 9.20 -13.90 -0.02
C LYS A 158 9.57 -12.66 0.78
N ILE A 159 9.87 -11.54 0.11
CA ILE A 159 10.12 -10.26 0.77
C ILE A 159 8.84 -9.75 1.44
N GLY A 160 7.72 -9.73 0.70
CA GLY A 160 6.42 -9.29 1.24
C GLY A 160 6.00 -10.10 2.46
N GLY A 161 6.03 -11.44 2.36
CA GLY A 161 5.66 -12.35 3.44
C GLY A 161 6.56 -12.22 4.68
N TYR A 162 7.85 -12.02 4.51
CA TYR A 162 8.77 -11.80 5.63
C TYR A 162 8.39 -10.55 6.44
N PHE A 163 8.07 -9.45 5.78
CA PHE A 163 7.62 -8.24 6.47
C PHE A 163 6.23 -8.39 7.09
N ASP A 164 5.32 -9.16 6.48
CA ASP A 164 4.01 -9.46 7.07
C ASP A 164 4.16 -10.25 8.37
N GLU A 165 5.07 -11.22 8.43
CA GLU A 165 5.40 -11.96 9.65
C GLU A 165 5.99 -11.04 10.74
N LEU A 166 6.86 -10.11 10.37
CA LEU A 166 7.42 -9.13 11.31
C LEU A 166 6.34 -8.22 11.89
N ASP A 167 5.44 -7.68 11.07
CA ASP A 167 4.34 -6.83 11.53
C ASP A 167 3.41 -7.61 12.47
N HIS A 168 3.14 -8.88 12.15
CA HIS A 168 2.35 -9.75 13.03
C HIS A 168 3.02 -9.93 14.40
N LEU A 169 4.33 -10.19 14.44
CA LEU A 169 5.09 -10.35 15.68
C LEU A 169 5.11 -9.05 16.50
N ILE A 170 5.29 -7.90 15.86
CA ILE A 170 5.27 -6.58 16.51
C ILE A 170 3.90 -6.35 17.15
N THR A 171 2.81 -6.62 16.43
CA THR A 171 1.44 -6.46 16.92
C THR A 171 1.18 -7.36 18.14
N LEU A 172 1.62 -8.62 18.11
CA LEU A 172 1.48 -9.54 19.24
C LEU A 172 2.24 -9.05 20.48
N HIS A 173 3.44 -8.48 20.31
CA HIS A 173 4.21 -7.90 21.41
C HIS A 173 3.52 -6.69 22.02
N GLN A 174 3.00 -5.79 21.19
CA GLN A 174 2.28 -4.60 21.66
C GLN A 174 1.01 -4.96 22.44
N CYS A 175 0.28 -6.01 22.03
CA CYS A 175 -0.89 -6.51 22.76
C CYS A 175 -0.52 -7.06 24.15
N LYS A 176 0.61 -7.75 24.28
CA LYS A 176 1.06 -8.31 25.58
C LYS A 176 1.52 -7.24 26.58
N CYS A 177 1.96 -6.08 26.11
CA CYS A 177 2.42 -4.98 26.97
C CYS A 177 1.27 -4.08 27.48
N ARG A 178 0.03 -4.33 27.07
CA ARG A 178 -1.15 -3.54 27.48
C ARG A 178 -2.02 -4.24 28.56
N VAL A 179 -1.53 -5.31 29.17
CA VAL A 179 -2.18 -6.04 30.27
C VAL A 179 -1.55 -5.67 31.60
#